data_b6c9fc4b302cb242aab658654eb9c45c
#
_entry.id   b6c9fc4b302cb242aab658654eb9c45c
#
_cell.length_a   1.000
_cell.length_b   1.000
_cell.length_c   1.000
_cell.angle_alpha   90.00
_cell.angle_beta   90.00
_cell.angle_gamma   90.00
#
_symmetry.space_group_name_H-M   'P 1'
#
loop_
_entity.id
_entity.type
_entity.pdbx_description
1 polymer ?
#
loop_
_entity_poly.entity_id
_entity_poly.type
_entity_poly.pdbx_seq_one_letter_code
_entity_poly.pdbx_strand_id
1 'polypeptide(L)'
;YNFSMKNSSQKITIAAYGASHGTQGQSLDVLEQAENLGSIIAQHNCILAIPASTGFPFWVAKGAHNNDGQVVTFSPAASESEHINTYDLPHKYTDITIYSGFGYAGSDLLLSRSSDAIIFGYGGLETAHEFWVAFQENKPIGILKGEWDTDEILFGLLRGREESFDHHRIIFDDDPQRLVEQLIKKAKEDKTQNYHL
;
A
#
# COMPACT_ATOMS: atom_id res chain seq x y z
N TYR A 1 -33.04 -23.75 6.08
CA TYR A 1 -31.62 -23.85 5.73
C TYR A 1 -30.84 -22.92 6.66
N ASN A 2 -30.25 -23.49 7.73
CA ASN A 2 -29.30 -22.75 8.58
C ASN A 2 -28.00 -22.60 7.79
N PHE A 3 -27.79 -21.47 7.15
CA PHE A 3 -26.48 -21.05 6.70
C PHE A 3 -25.70 -20.69 7.97
N SER A 4 -24.93 -21.63 8.48
CA SER A 4 -23.84 -21.29 9.40
C SER A 4 -22.86 -20.42 8.61
N MET A 5 -22.93 -19.11 8.80
CA MET A 5 -21.86 -18.23 8.36
C MET A 5 -20.61 -18.65 9.13
N LYS A 6 -19.76 -19.49 8.51
CA LYS A 6 -18.40 -19.62 8.96
C LYS A 6 -17.81 -18.21 8.90
N ASN A 7 -17.43 -17.68 10.06
CA ASN A 7 -16.58 -16.49 10.18
C ASN A 7 -15.23 -16.78 9.51
N SER A 8 -15.19 -16.81 8.19
CA SER A 8 -13.95 -16.64 7.46
C SER A 8 -13.70 -15.13 7.45
N SER A 9 -12.95 -14.64 8.44
CA SER A 9 -12.49 -13.26 8.38
C SER A 9 -11.69 -13.11 7.07
N GLN A 10 -12.15 -12.22 6.18
CA GLN A 10 -11.37 -11.88 5.00
C GLN A 10 -9.95 -11.51 5.42
N LYS A 11 -8.96 -11.90 4.60
CA LYS A 11 -7.58 -11.46 4.80
C LYS A 11 -7.54 -9.93 4.83
N ILE A 12 -6.63 -9.40 5.61
CA ILE A 12 -6.32 -7.96 5.59
C ILE A 12 -5.60 -7.64 4.27
N THR A 13 -6.06 -6.60 3.58
CA THR A 13 -5.41 -6.06 2.40
C THR A 13 -4.63 -4.81 2.78
N ILE A 14 -3.34 -4.83 2.53
CA ILE A 14 -2.43 -3.69 2.79
C ILE A 14 -1.98 -3.14 1.44
N ALA A 15 -2.25 -1.85 1.18
CA ALA A 15 -1.66 -1.16 0.05
C ALA A 15 -0.23 -0.70 0.37
N ALA A 16 0.67 -0.74 -0.61
CA ALA A 16 2.00 -0.17 -0.49
C ALA A 16 2.25 0.86 -1.60
N TYR A 17 2.55 2.08 -1.20
CA TYR A 17 2.88 3.21 -2.06
C TYR A 17 4.32 3.68 -1.84
N GLY A 18 4.85 4.40 -2.81
CA GLY A 18 6.18 5.00 -2.80
C GLY A 18 6.53 5.49 -4.19
N ALA A 19 7.78 5.84 -4.44
CA ALA A 19 8.24 6.32 -5.75
C ALA A 19 7.80 5.38 -6.87
N SER A 20 7.07 5.93 -7.86
CA SER A 20 6.44 5.17 -8.93
C SER A 20 7.40 4.77 -10.04
N HIS A 21 8.46 5.55 -10.25
CA HIS A 21 9.38 5.39 -11.37
C HIS A 21 10.83 5.25 -10.89
N GLY A 22 11.55 4.37 -11.57
CA GLY A 22 12.99 4.34 -11.61
C GLY A 22 13.69 3.92 -10.33
N THR A 23 14.23 2.72 -10.37
CA THR A 23 15.26 2.27 -9.42
C THR A 23 16.66 2.76 -9.83
N GLN A 24 16.81 3.50 -10.93
CA GLN A 24 18.08 4.04 -11.37
C GLN A 24 18.51 5.17 -10.43
N GLY A 25 19.52 4.89 -9.61
CA GLY A 25 20.07 5.84 -8.63
C GLY A 25 19.58 5.63 -7.19
N GLN A 26 18.68 4.69 -6.92
CA GLN A 26 18.33 4.30 -5.56
C GLN A 26 19.45 3.44 -4.95
N SER A 27 19.71 3.63 -3.66
CA SER A 27 20.64 2.75 -2.95
C SER A 27 20.09 1.32 -2.89
N LEU A 28 20.98 0.33 -2.84
CA LEU A 28 20.59 -1.08 -2.65
C LEU A 28 19.74 -1.24 -1.38
N ASP A 29 20.04 -0.47 -0.35
CA ASP A 29 19.33 -0.49 0.93
C ASP A 29 17.83 -0.17 0.81
N VAL A 30 17.45 0.77 -0.07
CA VAL A 30 16.03 1.10 -0.33
C VAL A 30 15.30 -0.09 -0.95
N LEU A 31 15.94 -0.77 -1.89
CA LEU A 31 15.36 -1.93 -2.58
C LEU A 31 15.23 -3.13 -1.64
N GLU A 32 16.24 -3.36 -0.80
CA GLU A 32 16.22 -4.43 0.20
C GLU A 32 15.13 -4.17 1.26
N GLN A 33 14.97 -2.93 1.69
CA GLN A 33 13.89 -2.57 2.61
C GLN A 33 12.50 -2.75 2.00
N ALA A 34 12.33 -2.42 0.71
CA ALA A 34 11.08 -2.66 -0.01
C ALA A 34 10.77 -4.17 -0.11
N GLU A 35 11.75 -4.99 -0.50
CA GLU A 35 11.59 -6.45 -0.57
C GLU A 35 11.28 -7.04 0.82
N ASN A 36 11.97 -6.56 1.87
CA ASN A 36 11.72 -6.99 3.24
C ASN A 36 10.29 -6.65 3.70
N LEU A 37 9.80 -5.44 3.42
CA LEU A 37 8.43 -5.05 3.71
C LEU A 37 7.41 -5.99 3.06
N GLY A 38 7.62 -6.32 1.78
CA GLY A 38 6.76 -7.26 1.05
C GLY A 38 6.76 -8.66 1.66
N SER A 39 7.95 -9.15 2.01
CA SER A 39 8.13 -10.44 2.70
C SER A 39 7.34 -10.49 4.02
N ILE A 40 7.42 -9.45 4.83
CA ILE A 40 6.71 -9.34 6.11
C ILE A 40 5.19 -9.34 5.90
N ILE A 41 4.68 -8.58 4.92
CA ILE A 41 3.24 -8.58 4.59
C ILE A 41 2.75 -9.98 4.22
N ALA A 42 3.52 -10.72 3.42
CA ALA A 42 3.21 -12.10 3.03
C ALA A 42 3.23 -13.05 4.25
N GLN A 43 4.25 -12.96 5.10
CA GLN A 43 4.38 -13.78 6.32
C GLN A 43 3.21 -13.60 7.30
N HIS A 44 2.62 -12.40 7.33
CA HIS A 44 1.39 -12.13 8.10
C HIS A 44 0.10 -12.59 7.41
N ASN A 45 0.21 -13.31 6.29
CA ASN A 45 -0.92 -13.81 5.50
C ASN A 45 -1.89 -12.68 5.06
N CYS A 46 -1.35 -11.49 4.81
CA CYS A 46 -2.08 -10.36 4.24
C CYS A 46 -2.03 -10.40 2.71
N ILE A 47 -2.98 -9.73 2.07
CA ILE A 47 -2.93 -9.45 0.63
C ILE A 47 -2.16 -8.14 0.46
N LEU A 48 -1.14 -8.16 -0.38
CA LEU A 48 -0.48 -6.93 -0.83
C LEU A 48 -1.24 -6.35 -2.03
N ALA A 49 -1.59 -5.08 -1.96
CA ALA A 49 -2.14 -4.33 -3.09
C ALA A 49 -1.15 -3.20 -3.48
N ILE A 50 -0.88 -3.04 -4.78
CA ILE A 50 0.07 -2.03 -5.24
C ILE A 50 -0.46 -1.27 -6.47
N PRO A 51 -0.04 -0.01 -6.69
CA PRO A 51 -0.17 0.60 -8.00
C PRO A 51 0.78 -0.08 -8.99
N ALA A 52 0.37 -0.18 -10.26
CA ALA A 52 1.26 -0.64 -11.30
C ALA A 52 2.41 0.35 -11.47
N SER A 53 3.64 -0.07 -11.20
CA SER A 53 4.83 0.77 -11.21
C SER A 53 6.11 -0.03 -11.44
N THR A 54 7.22 0.67 -11.63
CA THR A 54 8.58 0.09 -11.69
C THR A 54 9.43 0.48 -10.48
N GLY A 55 8.86 1.29 -9.56
CA GLY A 55 9.55 1.85 -8.41
C GLY A 55 9.40 1.03 -7.14
N PHE A 56 9.31 1.73 -5.99
CA PHE A 56 9.23 1.12 -4.67
C PHE A 56 8.14 0.03 -4.55
N PRO A 57 6.88 0.24 -5.01
CA PRO A 57 5.83 -0.78 -4.90
C PRO A 57 6.16 -2.08 -5.66
N PHE A 58 6.87 -2.00 -6.79
CA PHE A 58 7.31 -3.18 -7.54
C PHE A 58 8.27 -4.06 -6.73
N TRP A 59 9.17 -3.46 -5.95
CA TRP A 59 10.10 -4.21 -5.10
C TRP A 59 9.41 -4.77 -3.87
N VAL A 60 8.41 -4.09 -3.32
CA VAL A 60 7.53 -4.65 -2.28
C VAL A 60 6.79 -5.88 -2.84
N ALA A 61 6.25 -5.81 -4.06
CA ALA A 61 5.61 -6.94 -4.72
C ALA A 61 6.57 -8.12 -4.90
N LYS A 62 7.81 -7.86 -5.32
CA LYS A 62 8.85 -8.90 -5.43
C LYS A 62 9.08 -9.62 -4.11
N GLY A 63 9.20 -8.89 -3.01
CA GLY A 63 9.37 -9.45 -1.68
C GLY A 63 8.19 -10.32 -1.24
N ALA A 64 6.97 -9.86 -1.47
CA ALA A 64 5.77 -10.64 -1.17
C ALA A 64 5.67 -11.89 -2.03
N HIS A 65 5.85 -11.78 -3.33
CA HIS A 65 5.79 -12.89 -4.28
C HIS A 65 6.82 -13.99 -3.95
N ASN A 66 8.05 -13.60 -3.62
CA ASN A 66 9.12 -14.54 -3.25
C ASN A 66 8.87 -15.28 -1.92
N ASN A 67 7.87 -14.85 -1.16
CA ASN A 67 7.43 -15.46 0.10
C ASN A 67 5.99 -16.00 0.01
N ASP A 68 5.57 -16.44 -1.17
CA ASP A 68 4.26 -17.03 -1.44
C ASP A 68 3.07 -16.11 -1.06
N GLY A 69 3.29 -14.79 -1.00
CA GLY A 69 2.28 -13.79 -0.74
C GLY A 69 1.38 -13.55 -1.94
N GLN A 70 0.14 -13.14 -1.68
CA GLN A 70 -0.81 -12.74 -2.73
C GLN A 70 -0.64 -11.28 -3.08
N VAL A 71 -0.46 -10.98 -4.36
CA VAL A 71 -0.22 -9.62 -4.87
C VAL A 71 -1.31 -9.23 -5.89
N VAL A 72 -1.97 -8.10 -5.61
CA VAL A 72 -2.97 -7.48 -6.50
C VAL A 72 -2.43 -6.14 -6.99
N THR A 73 -2.34 -5.98 -8.30
CA THR A 73 -1.86 -4.75 -8.93
C THR A 73 -3.01 -3.96 -9.54
N PHE A 74 -3.08 -2.67 -9.24
CA PHE A 74 -4.05 -1.74 -9.83
C PHE A 74 -3.37 -0.98 -10.97
N SER A 75 -3.88 -1.17 -12.18
CA SER A 75 -3.36 -0.53 -13.40
C SER A 75 -4.22 0.67 -13.79
N PRO A 76 -3.60 1.78 -14.25
CA PRO A 76 -4.30 2.91 -14.83
C PRO A 76 -4.95 2.58 -16.18
N ALA A 77 -4.46 1.54 -16.86
CA ALA A 77 -4.91 1.08 -18.19
C ALA A 77 -6.30 0.44 -18.14
N ALA A 78 -6.99 0.44 -19.26
CA ALA A 78 -8.28 -0.23 -19.45
C ALA A 78 -8.14 -1.69 -19.92
N SER A 79 -6.92 -2.11 -20.31
CA SER A 79 -6.64 -3.45 -20.80
C SER A 79 -5.18 -3.83 -20.60
N GLU A 80 -4.88 -5.12 -20.71
CA GLU A 80 -3.51 -5.63 -20.70
C GLU A 80 -2.67 -5.04 -21.82
N SER A 81 -3.23 -4.93 -23.02
CA SER A 81 -2.54 -4.33 -24.17
C SER A 81 -2.15 -2.88 -23.93
N GLU A 82 -3.03 -2.10 -23.30
CA GLU A 82 -2.76 -0.71 -22.97
C GLU A 82 -1.72 -0.61 -21.82
N HIS A 83 -1.82 -1.48 -20.83
CA HIS A 83 -0.87 -1.58 -19.72
C HIS A 83 0.57 -1.77 -20.21
N ILE A 84 0.76 -2.70 -21.17
CA ILE A 84 2.08 -3.02 -21.70
C ILE A 84 2.53 -1.97 -22.73
N ASN A 85 1.68 -1.65 -23.71
CA ASN A 85 2.12 -0.93 -24.91
C ASN A 85 2.00 0.60 -24.78
N THR A 86 1.15 1.10 -23.86
CA THR A 86 0.93 2.54 -23.70
C THR A 86 1.59 3.04 -22.41
N TYR A 87 1.42 2.30 -21.32
CA TYR A 87 1.95 2.69 -20.01
C TYR A 87 3.33 2.09 -19.70
N ASP A 88 3.82 1.12 -20.52
CA ASP A 88 5.10 0.42 -20.33
C ASP A 88 5.28 -0.14 -18.92
N LEU A 89 4.23 -0.77 -18.38
CA LEU A 89 4.18 -1.26 -17.02
C LEU A 89 4.40 -2.79 -16.96
N PRO A 90 5.09 -3.29 -15.90
CA PRO A 90 5.40 -4.71 -15.78
C PRO A 90 4.24 -5.53 -15.21
N HIS A 91 4.16 -6.80 -15.65
CA HIS A 91 3.28 -7.82 -15.03
C HIS A 91 3.98 -8.70 -14.00
N LYS A 92 5.26 -8.48 -13.77
CA LYS A 92 6.05 -9.35 -12.91
C LYS A 92 5.67 -9.17 -11.44
N TYR A 93 5.68 -10.28 -10.69
CA TYR A 93 5.40 -10.32 -9.24
C TYR A 93 3.96 -9.96 -8.86
N THR A 94 3.00 -10.18 -9.77
CA THR A 94 1.58 -9.96 -9.50
C THR A 94 0.77 -11.22 -9.81
N ASP A 95 -0.23 -11.51 -8.99
CA ASP A 95 -1.15 -12.63 -9.20
C ASP A 95 -2.42 -12.18 -9.94
N ILE A 96 -2.87 -10.95 -9.64
CA ILE A 96 -4.05 -10.35 -10.25
C ILE A 96 -3.75 -8.92 -10.65
N THR A 97 -4.05 -8.55 -11.89
CA THR A 97 -4.03 -7.16 -12.35
C THR A 97 -5.44 -6.66 -12.59
N ILE A 98 -5.79 -5.56 -11.92
CA ILE A 98 -7.07 -4.85 -12.11
C ILE A 98 -6.83 -3.69 -13.08
N TYR A 99 -7.36 -3.79 -14.29
CA TYR A 99 -7.31 -2.72 -15.28
C TYR A 99 -8.45 -1.75 -15.05
N SER A 100 -8.15 -0.64 -14.37
CA SER A 100 -9.17 0.33 -13.94
C SER A 100 -9.74 1.16 -15.09
N GLY A 101 -8.92 1.49 -16.08
CA GLY A 101 -9.28 2.40 -17.17
C GLY A 101 -9.45 3.87 -16.75
N PHE A 102 -9.10 4.22 -15.51
CA PHE A 102 -9.33 5.57 -14.96
C PHE A 102 -8.04 6.42 -14.86
N GLY A 103 -6.95 5.99 -15.51
CA GLY A 103 -5.66 6.65 -15.36
C GLY A 103 -5.09 6.49 -13.94
N TYR A 104 -3.97 7.15 -13.65
CA TYR A 104 -3.29 7.01 -12.35
C TYR A 104 -4.15 7.47 -11.18
N ALA A 105 -4.68 8.68 -11.19
CA ALA A 105 -5.45 9.23 -10.07
C ALA A 105 -6.70 8.40 -9.71
N GLY A 106 -7.42 7.90 -10.72
CA GLY A 106 -8.59 7.06 -10.48
C GLY A 106 -8.21 5.66 -9.99
N SER A 107 -7.10 5.11 -10.49
CA SER A 107 -6.54 3.84 -10.04
C SER A 107 -6.10 3.91 -8.57
N ASP A 108 -5.44 5.00 -8.15
CA ASP A 108 -4.99 5.22 -6.78
C ASP A 108 -6.16 5.34 -5.81
N LEU A 109 -7.23 6.02 -6.21
CA LEU A 109 -8.46 6.08 -5.40
C LEU A 109 -9.07 4.69 -5.21
N LEU A 110 -9.16 3.89 -6.28
CA LEU A 110 -9.68 2.52 -6.20
C LEU A 110 -8.82 1.64 -5.30
N LEU A 111 -7.49 1.72 -5.44
CA LEU A 111 -6.54 0.98 -4.61
C LEU A 111 -6.68 1.36 -3.14
N SER A 112 -6.68 2.66 -2.81
CA SER A 112 -6.84 3.14 -1.44
C SER A 112 -8.16 2.68 -0.82
N ARG A 113 -9.27 2.77 -1.54
CA ARG A 113 -10.59 2.33 -1.05
C ARG A 113 -10.70 0.83 -0.88
N SER A 114 -10.05 0.06 -1.74
CA SER A 114 -10.06 -1.41 -1.70
C SER A 114 -9.18 -2.00 -0.60
N SER A 115 -8.33 -1.20 0.03
CA SER A 115 -7.38 -1.63 1.06
C SER A 115 -7.89 -1.37 2.47
N ASP A 116 -7.49 -2.23 3.42
CA ASP A 116 -7.84 -2.08 4.83
C ASP A 116 -6.85 -1.17 5.57
N ALA A 117 -5.60 -1.12 5.10
CA ALA A 117 -4.55 -0.24 5.60
C ALA A 117 -3.58 0.13 4.46
N ILE A 118 -2.81 1.18 4.64
CA ILE A 118 -1.91 1.70 3.60
C ILE A 118 -0.54 1.97 4.20
N ILE A 119 0.52 1.58 3.50
CA ILE A 119 1.92 1.86 3.86
C ILE A 119 2.54 2.77 2.80
N PHE A 120 3.22 3.81 3.27
CA PHE A 120 4.07 4.67 2.46
C PHE A 120 5.53 4.40 2.82
N GLY A 121 6.34 4.08 1.79
CA GLY A 121 7.78 3.93 1.91
C GLY A 121 8.53 5.02 1.15
N TYR A 122 9.71 4.68 0.62
CA TYR A 122 10.50 5.61 -0.17
C TYR A 122 9.70 6.25 -1.30
N GLY A 123 9.64 7.57 -1.33
CA GLY A 123 8.93 8.33 -2.35
C GLY A 123 9.17 9.83 -2.23
N GLY A 124 8.64 10.58 -3.16
CA GLY A 124 8.77 12.02 -3.24
C GLY A 124 7.44 12.75 -3.16
N LEU A 125 7.32 13.83 -3.91
CA LEU A 125 6.12 14.68 -3.93
C LEU A 125 4.87 13.96 -4.48
N GLU A 126 5.06 13.00 -5.39
CA GLU A 126 3.98 12.15 -5.90
C GLU A 126 3.31 11.36 -4.78
N THR A 127 4.10 10.86 -3.83
CA THR A 127 3.62 10.12 -2.66
C THR A 127 2.72 10.98 -1.74
N ALA A 128 2.89 12.30 -1.77
CA ALA A 128 2.05 13.23 -1.02
C ALA A 128 0.60 13.25 -1.53
N HIS A 129 0.36 13.10 -2.84
CA HIS A 129 -0.98 12.99 -3.41
C HIS A 129 -1.69 11.73 -2.92
N GLU A 130 -1.02 10.58 -3.04
CA GLU A 130 -1.54 9.28 -2.63
C GLU A 130 -1.82 9.24 -1.12
N PHE A 131 -0.90 9.83 -0.32
CA PHE A 131 -1.10 10.01 1.12
C PHE A 131 -2.37 10.81 1.44
N TRP A 132 -2.62 11.90 0.70
CA TRP A 132 -3.79 12.74 0.93
C TRP A 132 -5.10 12.00 0.59
N VAL A 133 -5.10 11.18 -0.46
CA VAL A 133 -6.25 10.31 -0.80
C VAL A 133 -6.51 9.31 0.33
N ALA A 134 -5.47 8.60 0.80
CA ALA A 134 -5.57 7.65 1.91
C ALA A 134 -6.08 8.31 3.20
N PHE A 135 -5.58 9.50 3.49
CA PHE A 135 -5.98 10.32 4.62
C PHE A 135 -7.46 10.70 4.57
N GLN A 136 -7.96 11.19 3.42
CA GLN A 136 -9.37 11.53 3.22
C GLN A 136 -10.31 10.32 3.33
N GLU A 137 -9.85 9.14 2.91
CA GLU A 137 -10.58 7.86 3.06
C GLU A 137 -10.52 7.30 4.49
N ASN A 138 -9.91 8.04 5.44
CA ASN A 138 -9.79 7.69 6.85
C ASN A 138 -9.19 6.28 7.08
N LYS A 139 -8.22 5.89 6.26
CA LYS A 139 -7.54 4.59 6.38
C LYS A 139 -6.48 4.60 7.49
N PRO A 140 -6.20 3.48 8.14
CA PRO A 140 -4.96 3.30 8.89
C PRO A 140 -3.76 3.47 7.98
N ILE A 141 -2.86 4.39 8.33
CA ILE A 141 -1.70 4.74 7.52
C ILE A 141 -0.42 4.42 8.28
N GLY A 142 0.47 3.68 7.65
CA GLY A 142 1.84 3.45 8.09
C GLY A 142 2.83 4.23 7.23
N ILE A 143 3.78 4.88 7.86
CA ILE A 143 4.88 5.56 7.20
C ILE A 143 6.17 4.87 7.62
N LEU A 144 6.76 4.12 6.69
CA LEU A 144 8.05 3.48 6.90
C LEU A 144 9.14 4.54 6.82
N LYS A 145 9.85 4.72 7.95
CA LYS A 145 10.99 5.62 8.03
C LYS A 145 12.24 4.94 7.50
N GLY A 146 13.12 5.73 6.90
CA GLY A 146 14.38 5.25 6.36
C GLY A 146 15.35 6.40 6.12
N GLU A 147 16.45 6.13 5.43
CA GLU A 147 17.40 7.17 4.98
C GLU A 147 16.85 7.89 3.74
N TRP A 148 15.64 8.42 3.83
CA TRP A 148 14.92 9.17 2.81
C TRP A 148 13.97 10.17 3.43
N ASP A 149 13.61 11.20 2.70
CA ASP A 149 12.84 12.35 3.22
C ASP A 149 11.32 12.16 3.18
N THR A 150 10.80 11.00 2.79
CA THR A 150 9.35 10.79 2.62
C THR A 150 8.58 11.02 3.91
N ASP A 151 9.08 10.53 5.02
CA ASP A 151 8.45 10.71 6.34
C ASP A 151 8.43 12.18 6.77
N GLU A 152 9.51 12.95 6.48
CA GLU A 152 9.56 14.39 6.74
C GLU A 152 8.57 15.16 5.86
N ILE A 153 8.47 14.82 4.57
CA ILE A 153 7.53 15.41 3.61
C ILE A 153 6.08 15.17 4.10
N LEU A 154 5.74 13.93 4.41
CA LEU A 154 4.40 13.56 4.84
C LEU A 154 4.05 14.14 6.22
N PHE A 155 5.00 14.15 7.15
CA PHE A 155 4.82 14.81 8.45
C PHE A 155 4.62 16.33 8.29
N GLY A 156 5.33 16.95 7.34
CA GLY A 156 5.17 18.36 7.00
C GLY A 156 3.74 18.73 6.55
N LEU A 157 3.05 17.83 5.85
CA LEU A 157 1.64 18.02 5.44
C LEU A 157 0.66 18.02 6.62
N LEU A 158 1.02 17.38 7.71
CA LEU A 158 0.20 17.26 8.91
C LEU A 158 0.39 18.41 9.90
N ARG A 159 1.51 19.17 9.79
CA ARG A 159 1.82 20.28 10.70
C ARG A 159 0.70 21.34 10.74
N GLY A 160 0.33 21.76 11.93
CA GLY A 160 -0.69 22.79 12.15
C GLY A 160 -2.13 22.30 11.95
N ARG A 161 -2.34 20.99 11.86
CA ARG A 161 -3.64 20.36 11.73
C ARG A 161 -3.95 19.35 12.81
N GLU A 162 -3.17 19.38 13.92
CA GLU A 162 -3.22 18.40 15.00
C GLU A 162 -4.60 18.25 15.65
N GLU A 163 -5.44 19.30 15.59
CA GLU A 163 -6.80 19.26 16.17
C GLU A 163 -7.86 18.69 15.22
N SER A 164 -7.52 18.46 13.95
CA SER A 164 -8.51 18.16 12.90
C SER A 164 -8.58 16.71 12.46
N PHE A 165 -7.71 15.82 12.99
CA PHE A 165 -7.68 14.41 12.60
C PHE A 165 -7.22 13.47 13.72
N ASP A 166 -7.58 12.20 13.58
CA ASP A 166 -7.16 11.14 14.53
C ASP A 166 -5.71 10.72 14.28
N HIS A 167 -4.78 11.35 15.03
CA HIS A 167 -3.35 11.00 15.00
C HIS A 167 -3.07 9.52 15.24
N HIS A 168 -3.96 8.83 15.95
CA HIS A 168 -3.79 7.40 16.24
C HIS A 168 -3.92 6.52 14.99
N ARG A 169 -4.36 7.07 13.85
CA ARG A 169 -4.48 6.34 12.60
C ARG A 169 -3.21 6.40 11.73
N ILE A 170 -2.27 7.28 12.07
CA ILE A 170 -1.01 7.43 11.34
C ILE A 170 0.14 6.96 12.23
N ILE A 171 0.87 5.97 11.76
CA ILE A 171 1.96 5.31 12.48
C ILE A 171 3.25 5.55 11.73
N PHE A 172 4.27 6.06 12.42
CA PHE A 172 5.63 6.22 11.90
C PHE A 172 6.52 5.18 12.59
N ASP A 173 7.17 4.32 11.83
CA ASP A 173 8.11 3.33 12.37
C ASP A 173 9.26 3.09 11.39
N ASP A 174 10.47 2.85 11.90
CA ASP A 174 11.66 2.47 11.14
C ASP A 174 11.79 0.94 11.00
N ASP A 175 11.05 0.18 11.81
CA ASP A 175 10.98 -1.27 11.76
C ASP A 175 9.73 -1.71 10.97
N PRO A 176 9.89 -2.29 9.77
CA PRO A 176 8.77 -2.71 8.94
C PRO A 176 7.91 -3.81 9.60
N GLN A 177 8.50 -4.66 10.45
CA GLN A 177 7.77 -5.69 11.18
C GLN A 177 6.78 -5.05 12.16
N ARG A 178 7.26 -4.13 13.01
CA ARG A 178 6.40 -3.43 13.97
C ARG A 178 5.32 -2.61 13.26
N LEU A 179 5.69 -1.94 12.15
CA LEU A 179 4.77 -1.14 11.36
C LEU A 179 3.61 -1.97 10.84
N VAL A 180 3.89 -3.11 10.20
CA VAL A 180 2.89 -4.03 9.66
C VAL A 180 1.99 -4.59 10.77
N GLU A 181 2.56 -5.02 11.90
CA GLU A 181 1.79 -5.55 13.03
C GLU A 181 0.81 -4.53 13.61
N GLN A 182 1.25 -3.29 13.78
CA GLN A 182 0.40 -2.21 14.27
C GLN A 182 -0.74 -1.88 13.29
N LEU A 183 -0.46 -1.87 11.99
CA LEU A 183 -1.48 -1.63 10.96
C LEU A 183 -2.50 -2.75 10.88
N ILE A 184 -2.07 -4.01 10.95
CA ILE A 184 -2.97 -5.17 10.98
C ILE A 184 -3.92 -5.08 12.18
N LYS A 185 -3.40 -4.69 13.35
CA LYS A 185 -4.22 -4.50 14.54
C LYS A 185 -5.30 -3.45 14.31
N LYS A 186 -4.93 -2.26 13.80
CA LYS A 186 -5.88 -1.17 13.51
C LYS A 186 -6.92 -1.57 12.44
N ALA A 187 -6.49 -2.20 11.36
CA ALA A 187 -7.39 -2.67 10.32
C ALA A 187 -8.42 -3.69 10.84
N LYS A 188 -8.01 -4.57 11.77
CA LYS A 188 -8.93 -5.52 12.43
C LYS A 188 -9.92 -4.82 13.36
N GLU A 189 -9.48 -3.81 14.10
CA GLU A 189 -10.34 -3.00 14.97
C GLU A 189 -11.43 -2.30 14.14
N ASP A 190 -11.06 -1.68 13.01
CA ASP A 190 -12.00 -1.03 12.09
C ASP A 190 -13.02 -2.02 11.50
N LYS A 191 -12.57 -3.19 11.05
CA LYS A 191 -13.48 -4.23 10.55
C LYS A 191 -14.49 -4.66 11.60
N THR A 192 -14.06 -4.79 12.85
CA THR A 192 -14.95 -5.21 13.94
C THR A 192 -15.99 -4.14 14.26
N GLN A 193 -15.64 -2.87 14.23
CA GLN A 193 -16.57 -1.77 14.48
C GLN A 193 -17.63 -1.64 13.38
N ASN A 194 -17.27 -1.85 12.12
CA ASN A 194 -18.18 -1.75 10.97
C ASN A 194 -19.21 -2.91 10.90
N TYR A 195 -19.02 -4.02 11.61
CA TYR A 195 -20.00 -5.10 11.71
C TYR A 195 -21.10 -4.87 12.76
N HIS A 196 -21.01 -3.78 13.52
CA HIS A 196 -21.99 -3.42 14.56
C HIS A 196 -22.90 -2.25 14.17
N LEU A 197 -22.84 -1.79 12.91
CA LEU A 197 -23.76 -0.84 12.28
C LEU A 197 -24.67 -1.53 11.28
#